data_86d3da6d93d4f4ae0d47fecfd3a7f02d
#
_entry.id   86d3da6d93d4f4ae0d47fecfd3a7f02d
#
_cell.length_a   1.000
_cell.length_b   1.000
_cell.length_c   1.000
_cell.angle_alpha   90.00
_cell.angle_beta   90.00
_cell.angle_gamma   90.00
#
_symmetry.space_group_name_H-M   'P 1'
#
loop_
_entity.id
_entity.type
_entity.pdbx_description
1 polymer ?
#
loop_
_entity_poly.entity_id
_entity_poly.type
_entity_poly.pdbx_seq_one_letter_code
_entity_poly.pdbx_strand_id
1 'polypeptide(L)' 'ELPVLCDCAEAGLLLRRNPEVIAKMAKEGVLKGAKQGQSWFFRRDDLVEYMDKLFETGGTGT' A
#
# COMPACT_ATOMS: atom_id res chain seq x y z
N GLU A 1 -14.44 3.87 6.74
CA GLU A 1 -13.75 2.61 6.96
C GLU A 1 -13.38 1.97 5.64
N LEU A 2 -12.14 1.47 5.54
CA LEU A 2 -11.64 0.95 4.28
C LEU A 2 -12.17 -0.46 4.01
N PRO A 3 -12.43 -0.76 2.74
CA PRO A 3 -12.82 -2.13 2.38
C PRO A 3 -11.65 -3.08 2.56
N VAL A 4 -11.96 -4.38 2.58
CA VAL A 4 -10.93 -5.40 2.68
C VAL A 4 -9.98 -5.33 1.49
N LEU A 5 -10.51 -5.00 0.34
CA LEU A 5 -9.73 -4.89 -0.89
C LEU A 5 -9.70 -3.44 -1.34
N CYS A 6 -8.50 -2.92 -1.56
CA CYS A 6 -8.31 -1.53 -1.94
C CYS A 6 -7.63 -1.45 -3.29
N ASP A 7 -7.97 -0.43 -4.08
CA ASP A 7 -7.25 -0.18 -5.32
C ASP A 7 -6.12 0.81 -5.06
N CYS A 8 -5.42 1.21 -6.13
CA CYS A 8 -4.29 2.13 -5.98
C CYS A 8 -4.71 3.46 -5.39
N ALA A 9 -5.87 3.95 -5.77
CA ALA A 9 -6.33 5.24 -5.27
C ALA A 9 -6.60 5.16 -3.78
N GLU A 10 -7.25 4.11 -3.34
CA GLU A 10 -7.56 3.93 -1.93
C GLU A 10 -6.29 3.68 -1.12
N ALA A 11 -5.39 2.86 -1.66
CA ALA A 11 -4.12 2.63 -0.98
C ALA A 11 -3.31 3.91 -0.90
N GLY A 12 -3.35 4.71 -1.94
CA GLY A 12 -2.66 5.98 -1.94
C GLY A 12 -3.20 6.93 -0.89
N LEU A 13 -4.51 6.95 -0.72
CA LEU A 13 -5.09 7.78 0.32
C LEU A 13 -4.65 7.32 1.71
N LEU A 14 -4.64 6.00 1.91
CA LEU A 14 -4.25 5.46 3.20
C LEU A 14 -2.78 5.75 3.51
N LEU A 15 -1.91 5.58 2.53
CA LEU A 15 -0.49 5.78 2.71
C LEU A 15 -0.04 7.20 2.37
N ARG A 16 -0.96 8.03 1.94
CA ARG A 16 -0.69 9.42 1.56
C ARG A 16 0.35 9.51 0.46
N ARG A 17 0.12 8.70 -0.57
CA ARG A 17 1.00 8.67 -1.73
C ARG A 17 0.19 8.72 -3.00
N ASN A 18 0.84 9.12 -4.07
CA ASN A 18 0.22 9.13 -5.39
C ASN A 18 -0.14 7.69 -5.78
N PRO A 19 -1.30 7.49 -6.44
CA PRO A 19 -1.63 6.15 -6.92
C PRO A 19 -0.56 5.57 -7.84
N GLU A 20 0.11 6.41 -8.62
CA GLU A 20 1.18 5.92 -9.49
C GLU A 20 2.34 5.38 -8.69
N VAL A 21 2.65 6.01 -7.57
CA VAL A 21 3.70 5.54 -6.69
C VAL A 21 3.31 4.20 -6.08
N ILE A 22 2.05 4.06 -5.70
CA ILE A 22 1.56 2.81 -5.13
C ILE A 22 1.70 1.67 -6.13
N ALA A 23 1.32 1.91 -7.39
CA ALA A 23 1.45 0.90 -8.42
C ALA A 23 2.91 0.52 -8.64
N LYS A 24 3.79 1.50 -8.60
CA LYS A 24 5.22 1.24 -8.75
C LYS A 24 5.75 0.41 -7.60
N MET A 25 5.33 0.71 -6.39
CA MET A 25 5.75 -0.05 -5.22
C MET A 25 5.30 -1.50 -5.32
N ALA A 26 4.08 -1.71 -5.80
CA ALA A 26 3.57 -3.06 -5.98
C ALA A 26 4.35 -3.80 -7.05
N LYS A 27 4.66 -3.10 -8.13
CA LYS A 27 5.40 -3.69 -9.23
C LYS A 27 6.81 -4.09 -8.80
N GLU A 28 7.40 -3.32 -7.91
CA GLU A 28 8.75 -3.60 -7.42
C GLU A 28 8.78 -4.56 -6.25
N GLY A 29 7.63 -4.99 -5.78
CA GLY A 29 7.56 -5.93 -4.68
C GLY A 29 7.70 -5.30 -3.31
N VAL A 30 7.76 -3.98 -3.24
CA VAL A 30 7.85 -3.28 -1.96
C VAL A 30 6.54 -3.39 -1.20
N LEU A 31 5.44 -3.39 -1.93
CA LEU A 31 4.11 -3.45 -1.34
C LEU A 31 3.38 -4.66 -1.91
N LYS A 32 2.83 -5.48 -1.04
CA LYS A 32 2.11 -6.66 -1.49
C LYS A 32 0.82 -6.26 -2.17
N GLY A 33 0.63 -6.73 -3.38
CA GLY A 33 -0.57 -6.47 -4.13
C GLY A 33 -0.76 -7.50 -5.21
N ALA A 34 -1.94 -7.53 -5.78
CA ALA A 34 -2.28 -8.44 -6.87
C ALA A 34 -2.77 -7.63 -8.04
N LYS A 35 -2.28 -7.97 -9.22
CA LYS A 35 -2.71 -7.28 -10.44
C LYS A 35 -3.76 -8.11 -11.13
N GLN A 36 -4.89 -7.49 -11.41
CA GLN A 36 -5.96 -8.11 -12.17
C GLN A 36 -6.28 -7.21 -13.34
N GLY A 37 -6.05 -7.72 -14.55
CA GLY A 37 -6.20 -6.90 -15.72
C GLY A 37 -5.17 -5.78 -15.69
N GLN A 38 -5.63 -4.55 -15.67
CA GLN A 38 -4.73 -3.41 -15.63
C GLN A 38 -4.77 -2.68 -14.31
N SER A 39 -5.39 -3.28 -13.30
CA SER A 39 -5.54 -2.64 -12.01
C SER A 39 -4.84 -3.43 -10.93
N TRP A 40 -4.27 -2.71 -9.99
CA TRP A 40 -3.66 -3.31 -8.80
C TRP A 40 -4.65 -3.27 -7.66
N PHE A 41 -4.68 -4.34 -6.89
CA PHE A 41 -5.53 -4.44 -5.72
C PHE A 41 -4.67 -4.86 -4.53
N PHE A 42 -4.99 -4.30 -3.37
CA PHE A 42 -4.23 -4.54 -2.16
C PHE A 42 -5.18 -4.93 -1.04
N ARG A 43 -4.75 -5.83 -0.20
CA ARG A 43 -5.54 -6.18 0.97
C ARG A 43 -5.28 -5.14 2.04
N ARG A 44 -6.35 -4.75 2.73
CA ARG A 44 -6.22 -3.76 3.79
C ARG A 44 -5.17 -4.18 4.82
N ASP A 45 -5.16 -5.46 5.18
CA ASP A 45 -4.22 -5.96 6.18
C ASP A 45 -2.77 -5.80 5.71
N ASP A 46 -2.52 -6.00 4.43
CA ASP A 46 -1.17 -5.83 3.89
C ASP A 46 -0.75 -4.37 3.94
N LEU A 47 -1.69 -3.47 3.70
CA LEU A 47 -1.39 -2.05 3.77
C LEU A 47 -1.09 -1.62 5.21
N VAL A 48 -1.86 -2.14 6.15
CA VAL A 48 -1.65 -1.84 7.55
C VAL A 48 -0.30 -2.38 8.00
N GLU A 49 0.04 -3.58 7.57
CA GLU A 49 1.32 -4.17 7.91
C GLU A 49 2.48 -3.34 7.37
N TYR A 50 2.34 -2.86 6.15
CA TYR A 50 3.37 -2.01 5.56
C TYR A 50 3.55 -0.74 6.38
N MET A 51 2.45 -0.14 6.80
CA MET A 51 2.53 1.07 7.60
C MET A 51 3.20 0.80 8.94
N ASP A 52 2.88 -0.32 9.55
CA ASP A 52 3.48 -0.68 10.83
C ASP A 52 5.00 -0.82 10.70
N LYS A 53 5.44 -1.48 9.63
CA LYS A 53 6.87 -1.64 9.40
C LYS A 53 7.53 -0.30 9.14
N LEU A 54 6.86 0.55 8.42
CA LEU A 54 7.40 1.86 8.11
C LEU A 54 7.60 2.67 9.39
N PHE A 55 6.63 2.61 10.29
CA PHE A 55 6.71 3.35 11.53
C PHE A 55 7.71 2.74 12.49
N GLU A 56 7.87 1.42 12.44
CA GLU A 56 8.86 0.76 13.26
C GLU A 56 10.26 1.20 12.92
N THR A 57 10.57 1.22 11.61
CA THR A 57 11.92 1.53 11.18
C THR A 57 12.17 3.02 11.10
N GLY A 58 11.18 3.78 10.66
CA GLY A 58 11.37 5.20 10.47
C GLY A 58 11.08 6.02 11.71
N GLY A 59 10.08 5.62 12.47
CA GLY A 59 9.66 6.40 13.61
C GLY A 59 10.49 6.20 14.85
N THR A 60 11.07 5.01 14.99
CA THR A 60 11.84 4.70 16.19
C THR A 60 13.17 5.40 16.24
N GLY A 61 13.62 5.91 15.10
CA GLY A 61 14.87 6.64 15.08
C GLY A 61 14.82 7.98 15.76
N THR A 62 13.65 8.40 16.11
CA THR A 62 13.51 9.72 16.75
C THR A 62 13.39 9.62 18.26
#